data_7056ccc32e181625aae5b74ad0f0870f
#
_entry.id   7056ccc32e181625aae5b74ad0f0870f
#
_cell.length_a   1.000
_cell.length_b   1.000
_cell.length_c   1.000
_cell.angle_alpha   90.00
_cell.angle_beta   90.00
_cell.angle_gamma   90.00
#
_symmetry.space_group_name_H-M   'P 1'
#
loop_
_entity.id
_entity.type
_entity.pdbx_description
1 polymer ?
#
loop_
_entity_poly.entity_id
_entity_poly.type
_entity_poly.pdbx_seq_one_letter_code
_entity_poly.pdbx_strand_id
1 'polypeptide(L)'
;YVKQPQVGRQSWIVSFDLNSLYPHLMMQFNMSPETLVDTRTASVTIDKCLNQERPESVLPDHCIAANGVHFRKDFRGTIPSIIEGLYAERKGIKKEMLATSQQLEKGAVGKKIADKEITRLNTQQMAIKIMMNSLYGALGNKWFRYYDVRVAEAITTSGQLAIRWAEK
;
A
#
# COMPACT_ATOMS: atom_id res chain seq x y z
N TYR A 1 -0.21 11.82 -8.69
CA TYR A 1 0.23 11.84 -10.10
C TYR A 1 -0.94 11.43 -10.98
N VAL A 2 -1.27 12.27 -11.92
CA VAL A 2 -2.32 12.04 -12.92
C VAL A 2 -1.76 12.44 -14.28
N LYS A 3 -1.85 11.54 -15.25
CA LYS A 3 -1.46 11.80 -16.61
C LYS A 3 -2.69 12.08 -17.47
N GLN A 4 -2.60 13.04 -18.36
CA GLN A 4 -3.69 13.34 -19.30
C GLN A 4 -3.93 12.13 -20.22
N PRO A 5 -5.20 11.68 -20.38
CA PRO A 5 -5.50 10.56 -21.25
C PRO A 5 -5.29 10.92 -22.72
N GLN A 6 -4.87 9.95 -23.52
CA GLN A 6 -4.87 10.10 -24.96
C GLN A 6 -6.31 10.03 -25.48
N VAL A 7 -6.77 11.11 -26.10
CA VAL A 7 -8.13 11.21 -26.64
C VAL A 7 -8.26 10.44 -27.95
N GLY A 8 -9.32 9.69 -28.11
CA GLY A 8 -9.63 8.94 -29.33
C GLY A 8 -9.87 7.45 -29.10
N ARG A 9 -10.17 6.73 -30.17
CA ARG A 9 -10.34 5.28 -30.14
C ARG A 9 -8.97 4.61 -30.05
N GLN A 10 -8.74 3.87 -28.98
CA GLN A 10 -7.52 3.09 -28.75
C GLN A 10 -7.82 1.61 -28.92
N SER A 11 -6.87 0.85 -29.47
CA SER A 11 -6.88 -0.61 -29.54
C SER A 11 -5.73 -1.17 -28.67
N TRP A 12 -5.87 -2.40 -28.22
CA TRP A 12 -4.86 -3.07 -27.40
C TRP A 12 -4.58 -2.35 -26.06
N ILE A 13 -5.66 -2.07 -25.31
CA ILE A 13 -5.54 -1.44 -24.00
C ILE A 13 -5.26 -2.52 -22.95
N VAL A 14 -4.21 -2.31 -22.13
CA VAL A 14 -3.90 -3.11 -20.97
C VAL A 14 -4.06 -2.23 -19.73
N SER A 15 -4.80 -2.72 -18.74
CA SER A 15 -4.99 -2.04 -17.45
C SER A 15 -4.19 -2.73 -16.36
N PHE A 16 -3.40 -1.97 -15.62
CA PHE A 16 -2.66 -2.44 -14.44
C PHE A 16 -3.20 -1.76 -13.19
N ASP A 17 -3.34 -2.53 -12.11
CA ASP A 17 -3.71 -2.00 -10.78
C ASP A 17 -2.68 -2.45 -9.73
N LEU A 18 -2.19 -1.49 -8.95
CA LEU A 18 -1.28 -1.74 -7.84
C LEU A 18 -2.09 -2.05 -6.57
N ASN A 19 -2.19 -3.32 -6.27
CA ASN A 19 -3.00 -3.83 -5.18
C ASN A 19 -2.54 -3.25 -3.83
N SER A 20 -3.42 -2.50 -3.14
CA SER A 20 -3.13 -1.91 -1.82
C SER A 20 -1.81 -1.13 -1.77
N LEU A 21 -1.58 -0.24 -2.73
CA LEU A 21 -0.30 0.48 -2.95
C LEU A 21 0.26 1.09 -1.66
N TYR A 22 -0.48 1.96 -0.98
CA TYR A 22 0.03 2.65 0.22
C TYR A 22 0.30 1.71 1.39
N PRO A 23 -0.55 0.74 1.73
CA PRO A 23 -0.23 -0.29 2.71
C PRO A 23 1.08 -1.03 2.40
N HIS A 24 1.31 -1.44 1.14
CA HIS A 24 2.54 -2.13 0.76
C HIS A 24 3.77 -1.23 0.88
N LEU A 25 3.68 0.04 0.52
CA LEU A 25 4.78 0.98 0.70
C LEU A 25 5.13 1.19 2.17
N MET A 26 4.12 1.34 3.03
CA MET A 26 4.36 1.44 4.48
C MET A 26 5.05 0.21 5.04
N MET A 27 4.66 -1.01 4.59
CA MET A 27 5.33 -2.25 4.96
C MET A 27 6.75 -2.33 4.39
N GLN A 28 6.93 -2.02 3.11
CA GLN A 28 8.19 -2.13 2.38
C GLN A 28 9.29 -1.23 2.97
N PHE A 29 8.95 0.02 3.22
CA PHE A 29 9.89 1.03 3.72
C PHE A 29 9.89 1.16 5.24
N ASN A 30 9.14 0.33 5.95
CA ASN A 30 8.99 0.38 7.40
C ASN A 30 8.53 1.76 7.91
N MET A 31 7.58 2.39 7.19
CA MET A 31 7.12 3.75 7.45
C MET A 31 6.23 3.81 8.69
N SER A 32 6.77 4.35 9.77
CA SER A 32 6.07 4.57 11.04
C SER A 32 6.71 5.75 11.77
N PRO A 33 5.99 6.50 12.61
CA PRO A 33 6.57 7.64 13.33
C PRO A 33 7.80 7.29 14.15
N GLU A 34 7.82 6.13 14.82
CA GLU A 34 8.92 5.67 15.66
C GLU A 34 10.12 5.14 14.89
N THR A 35 9.95 4.80 13.61
CA THR A 35 11.05 4.40 12.72
C THR A 35 11.61 5.57 11.92
N LEU A 36 10.91 6.70 11.94
CA LEU A 36 11.33 7.92 11.26
C LEU A 36 12.64 8.45 11.85
N VAL A 37 13.58 8.79 10.98
CA VAL A 37 14.85 9.39 11.35
C VAL A 37 14.86 10.86 10.94
N ASP A 38 15.42 11.72 11.77
CA ASP A 38 15.48 13.17 11.54
C ASP A 38 16.55 13.57 10.49
N THR A 39 16.79 12.65 9.55
CA THR A 39 17.74 12.82 8.45
C THR A 39 16.98 12.76 7.13
N ARG A 40 17.27 13.70 6.23
CA ARG A 40 16.73 13.72 4.87
C ARG A 40 17.86 13.87 3.87
N THR A 41 17.93 12.97 2.91
CA THR A 41 18.87 13.05 1.78
C THR A 41 18.26 13.89 0.67
N ALA A 42 18.63 15.17 0.59
CA ALA A 42 18.06 16.14 -0.36
C ALA A 42 18.31 15.77 -1.84
N SER A 43 19.35 14.96 -2.12
CA SER A 43 19.66 14.49 -3.47
C SER A 43 18.69 13.41 -4.00
N VAL A 44 17.84 12.81 -3.14
CA VAL A 44 16.87 11.79 -3.56
C VAL A 44 15.62 12.49 -4.10
N THR A 45 15.30 12.22 -5.35
CA THR A 45 14.09 12.68 -6.03
C THR A 45 13.49 11.54 -6.84
N ILE A 46 12.20 11.64 -7.17
CA ILE A 46 11.51 10.62 -7.97
C ILE A 46 12.22 10.41 -9.32
N ASP A 47 12.63 11.49 -9.99
CA ASP A 47 13.28 11.41 -11.31
C ASP A 47 14.65 10.73 -11.23
N LYS A 48 15.45 11.01 -10.21
CA LYS A 48 16.72 10.32 -9.98
C LYS A 48 16.51 8.85 -9.65
N CYS A 49 15.50 8.51 -8.85
CA CYS A 49 15.14 7.12 -8.58
C CYS A 49 14.73 6.38 -9.87
N LEU A 50 13.95 7.02 -10.75
CA LEU A 50 13.56 6.45 -12.04
C LEU A 50 14.75 6.25 -12.98
N ASN A 51 15.78 7.09 -12.89
CA ASN A 51 17.04 6.97 -13.63
C ASN A 51 18.02 6.00 -12.96
N GLN A 52 17.65 5.35 -11.86
CA GLN A 52 18.49 4.44 -11.08
C GLN A 52 19.76 5.09 -10.51
N GLU A 53 19.73 6.41 -10.32
CA GLU A 53 20.82 7.14 -9.68
C GLU A 53 20.86 6.78 -8.19
N ARG A 54 22.02 6.33 -7.71
CA ARG A 54 22.20 5.99 -6.30
C ARG A 54 22.46 7.25 -5.49
N PRO A 55 21.83 7.41 -4.30
CA PRO A 55 22.18 8.51 -3.40
C PRO A 55 23.63 8.36 -2.92
N GLU A 56 24.33 9.51 -2.73
CA GLU A 56 25.73 9.57 -2.31
C GLU A 56 25.99 8.95 -0.94
N SER A 57 24.99 9.00 -0.05
CA SER A 57 25.08 8.39 1.28
C SER A 57 23.84 7.59 1.61
N VAL A 58 23.99 6.26 1.71
CA VAL A 58 22.96 5.35 2.20
C VAL A 58 23.42 4.81 3.54
N LEU A 59 22.72 5.11 4.62
CA LEU A 59 22.95 4.48 5.91
C LEU A 59 22.52 3.01 5.83
N PRO A 60 23.42 2.05 6.18
CA PRO A 60 23.17 0.62 5.92
C PRO A 60 21.91 0.07 6.58
N ASP A 61 21.53 0.63 7.74
CA ASP A 61 20.38 0.16 8.52
C ASP A 61 19.11 1.00 8.31
N HIS A 62 19.04 1.77 7.20
CA HIS A 62 17.89 2.60 6.88
C HIS A 62 17.28 2.25 5.52
N CYS A 63 15.96 2.48 5.40
CA CYS A 63 15.26 2.64 4.13
C CYS A 63 15.17 4.14 3.81
N ILE A 64 15.31 4.49 2.54
CA ILE A 64 15.13 5.87 2.06
C ILE A 64 13.88 5.90 1.19
N ALA A 65 12.89 6.73 1.57
CA ALA A 65 11.70 6.97 0.76
C ALA A 65 12.01 7.89 -0.44
N ALA A 66 11.12 7.94 -1.42
CA ALA A 66 11.33 8.72 -2.64
C ALA A 66 11.42 10.26 -2.44
N ASN A 67 11.06 10.75 -1.26
CA ASN A 67 11.28 12.14 -0.85
C ASN A 67 12.58 12.35 -0.05
N GLY A 68 13.43 11.32 0.06
CA GLY A 68 14.70 11.38 0.78
C GLY A 68 14.61 11.21 2.30
N VAL A 69 13.43 10.95 2.84
CA VAL A 69 13.23 10.68 4.28
C VAL A 69 13.69 9.26 4.61
N HIS A 70 14.35 9.11 5.76
CA HIS A 70 14.90 7.83 6.21
C HIS A 70 14.00 7.16 7.26
N PHE A 71 13.92 5.83 7.17
CA PHE A 71 13.25 4.97 8.15
C PHE A 71 14.20 3.86 8.59
N ARG A 72 14.23 3.56 9.89
CA ARG A 72 15.04 2.48 10.47
C ARG A 72 14.57 1.11 10.03
N LYS A 73 15.51 0.16 9.90
CA LYS A 73 15.24 -1.26 9.56
C LYS A 73 15.54 -2.21 10.71
N ASP A 74 16.23 -1.77 11.74
CA ASP A 74 16.71 -2.60 12.84
C ASP A 74 15.57 -3.18 13.70
N PHE A 75 14.39 -2.57 13.63
CA PHE A 75 13.16 -3.13 14.23
C PHE A 75 11.96 -2.86 13.33
N ARG A 76 10.90 -3.63 13.51
CA ARG A 76 9.65 -3.46 12.76
C ARG A 76 8.79 -2.39 13.40
N GLY A 77 8.38 -1.38 12.63
CA GLY A 77 7.48 -0.32 13.07
C GLY A 77 6.09 -0.84 13.40
N THR A 78 5.41 -0.16 14.33
CA THR A 78 4.06 -0.53 14.79
C THR A 78 3.04 -0.49 13.66
N ILE A 79 3.04 0.59 12.84
CA ILE A 79 2.09 0.73 11.73
C ILE A 79 2.30 -0.36 10.67
N PRO A 80 3.51 -0.62 10.16
CA PRO A 80 3.78 -1.75 9.29
C PRO A 80 3.33 -3.10 9.88
N SER A 81 3.57 -3.35 11.16
CA SER A 81 3.13 -4.60 11.82
C SER A 81 1.61 -4.76 11.85
N ILE A 82 0.88 -3.68 12.16
CA ILE A 82 -0.59 -3.69 12.13
C ILE A 82 -1.10 -3.96 10.71
N ILE A 83 -0.51 -3.31 9.71
CA ILE A 83 -0.90 -3.49 8.30
C ILE A 83 -0.64 -4.92 7.84
N GLU A 84 0.49 -5.53 8.21
CA GLU A 84 0.80 -6.93 7.91
C GLU A 84 -0.24 -7.89 8.48
N GLY A 85 -0.63 -7.69 9.75
CA GLY A 85 -1.68 -8.48 10.37
C GLY A 85 -3.03 -8.36 9.66
N LEU A 86 -3.46 -7.13 9.41
CA LEU A 86 -4.71 -6.85 8.68
C LEU A 86 -4.70 -7.38 7.25
N TYR A 87 -3.57 -7.28 6.56
CA TYR A 87 -3.41 -7.80 5.21
C TYR A 87 -3.49 -9.33 5.17
N ALA A 88 -2.84 -10.00 6.12
CA ALA A 88 -2.88 -11.46 6.25
C ALA A 88 -4.30 -11.95 6.56
N GLU A 89 -5.00 -11.31 7.51
CA GLU A 89 -6.39 -11.59 7.83
C GLU A 89 -7.30 -11.43 6.60
N ARG A 90 -7.20 -10.29 5.91
CA ARG A 90 -7.98 -10.03 4.69
C ARG A 90 -7.72 -11.08 3.61
N LYS A 91 -6.47 -11.52 3.45
CA LYS A 91 -6.10 -12.57 2.48
C LYS A 91 -6.76 -13.90 2.84
N GLY A 92 -6.81 -14.27 4.13
CA GLY A 92 -7.52 -15.44 4.63
C GLY A 92 -9.00 -15.39 4.29
N ILE A 93 -9.68 -14.29 4.63
CA ILE A 93 -11.12 -14.10 4.37
C ILE A 93 -11.43 -14.18 2.87
N LYS A 94 -10.60 -13.58 2.00
CA LYS A 94 -10.77 -13.67 0.55
C LYS A 94 -10.61 -15.11 0.05
N LYS A 95 -9.71 -15.90 0.63
CA LYS A 95 -9.53 -17.31 0.29
C LYS A 95 -10.76 -18.12 0.67
N GLU A 96 -11.34 -17.89 1.85
CA GLU A 96 -12.59 -18.53 2.29
C GLU A 96 -13.76 -18.16 1.39
N MET A 97 -13.89 -16.89 1.02
CA MET A 97 -14.92 -16.41 0.11
C MET A 97 -14.83 -17.10 -1.27
N LEU A 98 -13.63 -17.25 -1.82
CA LEU A 98 -13.41 -17.97 -3.07
C LEU A 98 -13.75 -19.46 -2.94
N ALA A 99 -13.38 -20.11 -1.85
CA ALA A 99 -13.71 -21.51 -1.59
C ALA A 99 -15.23 -21.73 -1.50
N THR A 100 -15.95 -20.82 -0.82
CA THR A 100 -17.42 -20.88 -0.74
C THR A 100 -18.07 -20.69 -2.12
N SER A 101 -17.54 -19.78 -2.95
CA SER A 101 -18.01 -19.59 -4.33
C SER A 101 -17.81 -20.85 -5.17
N GLN A 102 -16.66 -21.49 -5.05
CA GLN A 102 -16.37 -22.76 -5.77
C GLN A 102 -17.26 -23.91 -5.29
N GLN A 103 -17.59 -23.97 -4.00
CA GLN A 103 -18.53 -24.96 -3.47
C GLN A 103 -19.95 -24.76 -4.00
N LEU A 104 -20.37 -23.49 -4.15
CA LEU A 104 -21.64 -23.14 -4.78
C LEU A 104 -21.67 -23.59 -6.24
N GLU A 105 -20.63 -23.32 -7.02
CA GLU A 105 -20.52 -23.74 -8.43
C GLU A 105 -20.58 -25.27 -8.60
N LYS A 106 -19.99 -26.01 -7.66
CA LYS A 106 -20.01 -27.47 -7.64
C LYS A 106 -21.32 -28.05 -7.11
N GLY A 107 -22.28 -27.23 -6.68
CA GLY A 107 -23.56 -27.67 -6.11
C GLY A 107 -23.44 -28.31 -4.72
N ALA A 108 -22.28 -28.17 -4.05
CA ALA A 108 -22.04 -28.77 -2.73
C ALA A 108 -22.73 -28.01 -1.58
N VAL A 109 -23.12 -26.76 -1.82
CA VAL A 109 -23.80 -25.89 -0.83
C VAL A 109 -25.03 -25.25 -1.49
N GLY A 110 -26.14 -25.15 -0.76
CA GLY A 110 -27.33 -24.47 -1.23
C GLY A 110 -27.10 -22.97 -1.46
N LYS A 111 -27.62 -22.45 -2.58
CA LYS A 111 -27.42 -21.07 -3.04
C LYS A 111 -27.65 -20.01 -1.94
N LYS A 112 -28.77 -20.09 -1.21
CA LYS A 112 -29.12 -19.14 -0.16
C LYS A 112 -28.12 -19.10 0.99
N ILE A 113 -27.51 -20.23 1.34
CA ILE A 113 -26.51 -20.36 2.41
C ILE A 113 -25.18 -19.76 1.90
N ALA A 114 -24.77 -20.16 0.69
CA ALA A 114 -23.54 -19.66 0.08
C ALA A 114 -23.58 -18.13 -0.13
N ASP A 115 -24.66 -17.58 -0.65
CA ASP A 115 -24.84 -16.13 -0.87
C ASP A 115 -24.75 -15.35 0.45
N LYS A 116 -25.36 -15.85 1.53
CA LYS A 116 -25.28 -15.22 2.85
C LYS A 116 -23.84 -15.21 3.37
N GLU A 117 -23.12 -16.32 3.25
CA GLU A 117 -21.75 -16.44 3.72
C GLU A 117 -20.78 -15.59 2.88
N ILE A 118 -20.90 -15.61 1.56
CA ILE A 118 -20.12 -14.74 0.65
C ILE A 118 -20.35 -13.28 0.99
N THR A 119 -21.59 -12.85 1.23
CA THR A 119 -21.92 -11.48 1.63
C THR A 119 -21.27 -11.12 2.95
N ARG A 120 -21.31 -12.00 3.96
CA ARG A 120 -20.66 -11.80 5.25
C ARG A 120 -19.15 -11.61 5.10
N LEU A 121 -18.48 -12.52 4.41
CA LEU A 121 -17.05 -12.51 4.17
C LEU A 121 -16.63 -11.28 3.35
N ASN A 122 -17.42 -10.90 2.35
CA ASN A 122 -17.16 -9.71 1.55
C ASN A 122 -17.24 -8.43 2.40
N THR A 123 -18.25 -8.31 3.25
CA THR A 123 -18.38 -7.16 4.17
C THR A 123 -17.17 -7.07 5.11
N GLN A 124 -16.75 -8.20 5.68
CA GLN A 124 -15.63 -8.27 6.59
C GLN A 124 -14.30 -7.88 5.89
N GLN A 125 -13.99 -8.44 4.72
CA GLN A 125 -12.79 -8.09 3.96
C GLN A 125 -12.78 -6.63 3.49
N MET A 126 -13.95 -6.05 3.20
CA MET A 126 -14.08 -4.64 2.84
C MET A 126 -13.84 -3.72 4.04
N ALA A 127 -14.33 -4.06 5.23
CA ALA A 127 -14.05 -3.31 6.45
C ALA A 127 -12.54 -3.25 6.72
N ILE A 128 -11.83 -4.38 6.60
CA ILE A 128 -10.37 -4.43 6.76
C ILE A 128 -9.67 -3.57 5.69
N LYS A 129 -10.13 -3.64 4.43
CA LYS A 129 -9.58 -2.78 3.35
C LYS A 129 -9.71 -1.31 3.68
N ILE A 130 -10.87 -0.88 4.16
CA ILE A 130 -11.13 0.52 4.54
C ILE A 130 -10.21 0.90 5.70
N MET A 131 -10.09 0.06 6.71
CA MET A 131 -9.21 0.29 7.87
C MET A 131 -7.75 0.50 7.45
N MET A 132 -7.19 -0.39 6.62
CA MET A 132 -5.82 -0.24 6.12
C MET A 132 -5.61 1.05 5.31
N ASN A 133 -6.57 1.43 4.47
CA ASN A 133 -6.47 2.63 3.66
C ASN A 133 -6.62 3.90 4.51
N SER A 134 -7.40 3.85 5.60
CA SER A 134 -7.60 4.97 6.51
C SER A 134 -6.37 5.32 7.33
N LEU A 135 -5.46 4.36 7.54
CA LEU A 135 -4.19 4.61 8.27
C LEU A 135 -3.35 5.68 7.59
N TYR A 136 -3.21 5.65 6.27
CA TYR A 136 -2.53 6.72 5.53
C TYR A 136 -3.21 8.09 5.76
N GLY A 137 -4.55 8.14 5.63
CA GLY A 137 -5.31 9.37 5.85
C GLY A 137 -5.18 9.91 7.27
N ALA A 138 -5.11 9.00 8.26
CA ALA A 138 -4.89 9.37 9.66
C ALA A 138 -3.50 9.98 9.87
N LEU A 139 -2.45 9.39 9.32
CA LEU A 139 -1.07 9.92 9.42
C LEU A 139 -0.92 11.33 8.82
N GLY A 140 -1.70 11.64 7.78
CA GLY A 140 -1.76 12.97 7.17
C GLY A 140 -2.68 13.97 7.88
N ASN A 141 -3.41 13.56 8.91
CA ASN A 141 -4.36 14.41 9.62
C ASN A 141 -3.72 15.02 10.87
N LYS A 142 -3.63 16.36 10.91
CA LYS A 142 -3.03 17.13 12.02
C LYS A 142 -3.63 16.87 13.41
N TRP A 143 -4.83 16.31 13.48
CA TRP A 143 -5.51 15.98 14.74
C TRP A 143 -5.25 14.54 15.20
N PHE A 144 -4.55 13.75 14.37
CA PHE A 144 -4.21 12.39 14.74
C PHE A 144 -3.00 12.37 15.67
N ARG A 145 -3.04 11.54 16.72
CA ARG A 145 -1.98 11.46 17.73
C ARG A 145 -0.58 11.18 17.13
N TYR A 146 -0.53 10.41 16.07
CA TYR A 146 0.71 10.01 15.39
C TYR A 146 0.90 10.74 14.07
N TYR A 147 0.33 11.96 13.94
CA TYR A 147 0.51 12.79 12.77
C TYR A 147 1.98 13.13 12.55
N ASP A 148 2.48 12.85 11.36
CA ASP A 148 3.75 13.37 10.87
C ASP A 148 3.67 13.57 9.35
N VAL A 149 3.79 14.81 8.92
CA VAL A 149 3.70 15.19 7.51
C VAL A 149 4.79 14.53 6.66
N ARG A 150 5.98 14.29 7.24
CA ARG A 150 7.11 13.66 6.55
C ARG A 150 6.80 12.21 6.18
N VAL A 151 6.12 11.49 7.08
CA VAL A 151 5.65 10.12 6.81
C VAL A 151 4.58 10.12 5.73
N ALA A 152 3.60 11.04 5.80
CA ALA A 152 2.55 11.15 4.79
C ALA A 152 3.13 11.50 3.39
N GLU A 153 4.08 12.44 3.32
CA GLU A 153 4.80 12.76 2.09
C GLU A 153 5.62 11.57 1.56
N ALA A 154 6.31 10.84 2.44
CA ALA A 154 7.08 9.68 2.06
C ALA A 154 6.20 8.60 1.39
N ILE A 155 5.00 8.36 1.92
CA ILE A 155 4.04 7.41 1.34
C ILE A 155 3.60 7.86 -0.05
N THR A 156 3.18 9.11 -0.21
CA THR A 156 2.68 9.63 -1.49
C THR A 156 3.74 9.73 -2.56
N THR A 157 4.94 10.21 -2.22
CA THR A 157 6.05 10.33 -3.18
C THR A 157 6.57 8.95 -3.61
N SER A 158 6.64 7.99 -2.69
CA SER A 158 6.98 6.60 -3.03
C SER A 158 5.89 5.95 -3.89
N GLY A 159 4.60 6.30 -3.67
CA GLY A 159 3.50 5.89 -4.53
C GLY A 159 3.62 6.45 -5.94
N GLN A 160 3.97 7.73 -6.08
CA GLN A 160 4.23 8.33 -7.40
C GLN A 160 5.40 7.64 -8.11
N LEU A 161 6.48 7.32 -7.38
CA LEU A 161 7.61 6.58 -7.94
C LEU A 161 7.16 5.22 -8.47
N ALA A 162 6.39 4.46 -7.69
CA ALA A 162 5.91 3.13 -8.07
C ALA A 162 5.04 3.18 -9.33
N ILE A 163 4.11 4.15 -9.42
CA ILE A 163 3.23 4.33 -10.58
C ILE A 163 4.05 4.71 -11.83
N ARG A 164 4.93 5.70 -11.71
CA ARG A 164 5.78 6.15 -12.83
C ARG A 164 6.77 5.09 -13.29
N TRP A 165 7.25 4.25 -12.36
CA TRP A 165 8.11 3.13 -12.73
C TRP A 165 7.34 2.04 -13.47
N ALA A 166 6.10 1.76 -13.09
CA ALA A 166 5.24 0.79 -13.79
C ALA A 166 4.80 1.27 -15.18
N GLU A 167 4.79 2.60 -15.41
CA GLU A 167 4.49 3.21 -16.72
C GLU A 167 5.68 3.15 -17.70
N LYS A 168 6.92 3.13 -17.18
CA LYS A 168 8.17 3.13 -17.97
C LYS A 168 8.47 1.76 -18.57
#